data_e8ab97b3f9b7645493937ef9145467a0
#
_entry.id   e8ab97b3f9b7645493937ef9145467a0
#
_cell.length_a   1.000
_cell.length_b   1.000
_cell.length_c   1.000
_cell.angle_alpha   90.00
_cell.angle_beta   90.00
_cell.angle_gamma   90.00
#
_symmetry.space_group_name_H-M   'P 1'
#
loop_
_entity.id
_entity.type
_entity.pdbx_description
1 polymer ?
#
loop_
_entity_poly.entity_id
_entity_poly.type
_entity_poly.pdbx_seq_one_letter_code
_entity_poly.pdbx_strand_id
1 'polypeptide(L)'
;MSVVKKFVEALALYRKHGWRLERVLMRAETREALRQTAEGVDAGTFEGVAVRDSVFDAMWFRRAAQGGREAWELRLVGEPPFALFELFEADEEEEDREDVRREMEARLAERVGAGGDGGG
;
A
#
# COMPACT_ATOMS: atom_id res chain seq x y z
N MET A 1 -13.98 0.42 14.31
CA MET A 1 -13.84 0.91 12.93
C MET A 1 -13.30 -0.19 12.03
N SER A 2 -13.90 -0.38 10.87
CA SER A 2 -13.46 -1.46 9.99
C SER A 2 -12.15 -1.12 9.30
N VAL A 3 -11.38 -2.16 8.97
CA VAL A 3 -10.13 -1.98 8.25
C VAL A 3 -10.38 -1.44 6.84
N VAL A 4 -11.48 -1.83 6.22
CA VAL A 4 -11.83 -1.34 4.88
C VAL A 4 -12.05 0.18 4.90
N LYS A 5 -12.67 0.69 5.95
CA LYS A 5 -12.87 2.13 6.10
C LYS A 5 -11.53 2.86 6.21
N LYS A 6 -10.55 2.25 6.88
CA LYS A 6 -9.19 2.83 6.96
C LYS A 6 -8.53 2.90 5.59
N PHE A 7 -8.73 1.90 4.74
CA PHE A 7 -8.25 1.95 3.35
C PHE A 7 -8.89 3.12 2.60
N VAL A 8 -10.21 3.28 2.72
CA VAL A 8 -10.94 4.35 2.04
C VAL A 8 -10.44 5.72 2.49
N GLU A 9 -10.25 5.89 3.79
CA GLU A 9 -9.78 7.16 4.35
C GLU A 9 -8.36 7.50 3.90
N ALA A 10 -7.46 6.52 3.93
CA ALA A 10 -6.08 6.73 3.49
C ALA A 10 -6.04 7.06 2.00
N LEU A 11 -6.82 6.35 1.19
CA LEU A 11 -6.89 6.61 -0.25
C LEU A 11 -7.35 8.04 -0.53
N ALA A 12 -8.41 8.48 0.15
CA ALA A 12 -8.93 9.83 -0.04
C ALA A 12 -7.88 10.89 0.31
N LEU A 13 -7.14 10.66 1.40
CA LEU A 13 -6.08 11.58 1.82
C LEU A 13 -4.98 11.68 0.77
N TYR A 14 -4.51 10.55 0.26
CA TYR A 14 -3.44 10.55 -0.75
C TYR A 14 -3.90 11.16 -2.06
N ARG A 15 -5.12 10.84 -2.50
CA ARG A 15 -5.67 11.44 -3.73
C ARG A 15 -5.78 12.96 -3.63
N LYS A 16 -6.13 13.45 -2.46
CA LYS A 16 -6.22 14.90 -2.21
C LYS A 16 -4.87 15.58 -2.43
N HIS A 17 -3.78 14.87 -2.21
CA HIS A 17 -2.42 15.40 -2.38
C HIS A 17 -1.77 14.98 -3.69
N GLY A 18 -2.56 14.53 -4.65
CA GLY A 18 -2.07 14.26 -6.00
C GLY A 18 -1.46 12.89 -6.22
N TRP A 19 -1.58 11.99 -5.25
CA TRP A 19 -1.07 10.63 -5.39
C TRP A 19 -2.05 9.75 -6.12
N ARG A 20 -1.52 8.77 -6.87
CA ARG A 20 -2.30 7.77 -7.59
C ARG A 20 -2.09 6.41 -6.95
N LEU A 21 -3.19 5.68 -6.75
CA LEU A 21 -3.11 4.31 -6.23
C LEU A 21 -2.59 3.38 -7.34
N GLU A 22 -1.53 2.63 -7.03
CA GLU A 22 -0.90 1.71 -7.98
C GLU A 22 -1.03 0.24 -7.59
N ARG A 23 -0.96 -0.07 -6.31
CA ARG A 23 -1.03 -1.45 -5.82
C ARG A 23 -1.72 -1.49 -4.46
N VAL A 24 -2.41 -2.60 -4.20
CA VAL A 24 -3.10 -2.82 -2.93
C VAL A 24 -2.65 -4.15 -2.36
N LEU A 25 -2.25 -4.14 -1.09
CA LEU A 25 -1.82 -5.33 -0.38
C LEU A 25 -2.76 -5.55 0.80
N MET A 26 -3.29 -6.76 0.94
CA MET A 26 -4.22 -7.07 2.01
C MET A 26 -3.95 -8.42 2.64
N ARG A 27 -4.12 -8.48 3.96
CA ARG A 27 -4.16 -9.76 4.66
C ARG A 27 -5.46 -10.49 4.30
N ALA A 28 -5.48 -11.79 4.51
CA ALA A 28 -6.66 -12.60 4.21
C ALA A 28 -7.91 -12.10 4.93
N GLU A 29 -7.78 -11.71 6.19
CA GLU A 29 -8.90 -11.21 6.99
C GLU A 29 -9.45 -9.91 6.40
N THR A 30 -8.57 -9.06 5.90
CA THR A 30 -8.98 -7.79 5.29
C THR A 30 -9.72 -8.03 3.98
N ARG A 31 -9.25 -8.97 3.16
CA ARG A 31 -9.94 -9.32 1.91
C ARG A 31 -11.34 -9.87 2.19
N GLU A 32 -11.46 -10.68 3.24
CA GLU A 32 -12.76 -11.21 3.63
C GLU A 32 -13.69 -10.08 4.09
N ALA A 33 -13.17 -9.12 4.86
CA ALA A 33 -13.95 -7.97 5.27
C ALA A 33 -14.40 -7.14 4.06
N LEU A 34 -13.52 -6.98 3.07
CA LEU A 34 -13.86 -6.27 1.84
C LEU A 34 -14.99 -6.98 1.09
N ARG A 35 -14.92 -8.31 1.01
CA ARG A 35 -15.95 -9.11 0.33
C ARG A 35 -17.31 -8.92 0.96
N GLN A 36 -17.37 -8.67 2.26
CA GLN A 36 -18.61 -8.53 3.01
C GLN A 36 -19.18 -7.11 3.03
N THR A 37 -18.40 -6.10 2.62
CA THR A 37 -18.83 -4.71 2.76
C THR A 37 -19.76 -4.20 1.67
N ALA A 38 -19.76 -4.84 0.51
CA ALA A 38 -20.61 -4.42 -0.60
C ALA A 38 -20.99 -5.63 -1.44
N GLU A 39 -22.24 -5.66 -1.86
CA GLU A 39 -22.74 -6.73 -2.71
C GLU A 39 -22.02 -6.74 -4.04
N GLY A 40 -21.61 -7.92 -4.48
CA GLY A 40 -21.00 -8.09 -5.78
C GLY A 40 -19.58 -7.57 -5.88
N VAL A 41 -18.99 -7.15 -4.78
CA VAL A 41 -17.60 -6.69 -4.79
C VAL A 41 -16.65 -7.87 -4.97
N ASP A 42 -15.81 -7.76 -5.98
CA ASP A 42 -14.76 -8.73 -6.21
C ASP A 42 -13.59 -8.38 -5.28
N ALA A 43 -13.29 -9.26 -4.32
CA ALA A 43 -12.18 -9.03 -3.40
C ALA A 43 -10.81 -9.11 -4.09
N GLY A 44 -10.79 -9.35 -5.40
CA GLY A 44 -9.58 -9.28 -6.21
C GLY A 44 -9.17 -7.87 -6.60
N THR A 45 -10.06 -6.88 -6.43
CA THR A 45 -9.74 -5.48 -6.73
C THR A 45 -10.25 -4.56 -5.63
N PHE A 46 -9.58 -3.41 -5.52
CA PHE A 46 -10.02 -2.32 -4.65
C PHE A 46 -9.84 -1.03 -5.45
N GLU A 47 -10.94 -0.30 -5.68
CA GLU A 47 -10.91 0.94 -6.48
C GLU A 47 -10.26 0.73 -7.85
N GLY A 48 -10.54 -0.40 -8.46
CA GLY A 48 -10.03 -0.72 -9.80
C GLY A 48 -8.59 -1.24 -9.83
N VAL A 49 -7.96 -1.38 -8.69
CA VAL A 49 -6.56 -1.84 -8.60
C VAL A 49 -6.52 -3.25 -8.02
N ALA A 50 -5.70 -4.11 -8.62
CA ALA A 50 -5.58 -5.50 -8.18
C ALA A 50 -5.10 -5.58 -6.73
N VAL A 51 -5.74 -6.45 -5.97
CA VAL A 51 -5.36 -6.73 -4.59
C VAL A 51 -4.45 -7.95 -4.58
N ARG A 52 -3.30 -7.83 -3.92
CA ARG A 52 -2.35 -8.92 -3.76
C ARG A 52 -2.34 -9.37 -2.30
N ASP A 53 -2.25 -10.68 -2.08
CA ASP A 53 -2.17 -11.22 -0.72
C ASP A 53 -0.88 -10.80 -0.06
N SER A 54 -0.95 -10.47 1.23
CA SER A 54 0.19 -10.00 1.99
C SER A 54 0.02 -10.32 3.46
N VAL A 55 1.09 -10.18 4.22
CA VAL A 55 1.08 -10.34 5.68
C VAL A 55 0.73 -9.04 6.39
N PHE A 56 0.53 -7.97 5.63
CA PHE A 56 0.11 -6.68 6.16
C PHE A 56 -0.85 -5.99 5.19
N ASP A 57 -1.56 -4.98 5.68
CA ASP A 57 -2.45 -4.15 4.88
C ASP A 57 -1.72 -2.89 4.48
N ALA A 58 -1.61 -2.63 3.18
CA ALA A 58 -0.89 -1.46 2.70
C ALA A 58 -1.33 -1.08 1.29
N MET A 59 -0.98 0.12 0.89
CA MET A 59 -1.21 0.61 -0.46
C MET A 59 0.06 1.26 -0.99
N TRP A 60 0.33 1.03 -2.26
CA TRP A 60 1.38 1.71 -2.99
C TRP A 60 0.80 2.89 -3.74
N PHE A 61 1.40 4.06 -3.56
CA PHE A 61 1.01 5.28 -4.26
C PHE A 61 2.17 5.80 -5.09
N ARG A 62 1.84 6.46 -6.19
CA ARG A 62 2.82 7.05 -7.09
C ARG A 62 2.39 8.44 -7.50
N ARG A 63 3.36 9.33 -7.70
CA ARG A 63 3.10 10.60 -8.37
C ARG A 63 4.37 11.07 -9.07
N ALA A 64 4.17 11.89 -10.12
CA ALA A 64 5.30 12.45 -10.86
C ALA A 64 6.05 13.46 -10.00
N ALA A 65 7.36 13.51 -10.20
CA ALA A 65 8.25 14.45 -9.53
C ALA A 65 9.05 15.21 -10.59
N GLN A 66 9.82 16.20 -10.15
CA GLN A 66 10.60 17.02 -11.07
C GLN A 66 11.64 16.20 -11.82
N GLY A 67 11.94 16.60 -13.05
CA GLY A 67 12.99 15.98 -13.84
C GLY A 67 12.65 14.58 -14.35
N GLY A 68 11.38 14.28 -14.51
CA GLY A 68 10.96 12.96 -14.98
C GLY A 68 11.07 11.87 -13.93
N ARG A 69 11.36 12.23 -12.68
CA ARG A 69 11.40 11.28 -11.59
C ARG A 69 10.00 10.84 -11.17
N GLU A 70 9.94 9.74 -10.44
CA GLU A 70 8.68 9.25 -9.87
C GLU A 70 8.83 9.07 -8.37
N ALA A 71 7.88 9.60 -7.61
CA ALA A 71 7.83 9.38 -6.18
C ALA A 71 6.86 8.21 -5.92
N TRP A 72 7.30 7.27 -5.10
CA TRP A 72 6.51 6.12 -4.69
C TRP A 72 6.47 6.05 -3.18
N GLU A 73 5.30 5.74 -2.63
CA GLU A 73 5.14 5.64 -1.19
C GLU A 73 4.35 4.40 -0.84
N LEU A 74 4.89 3.61 0.07
CA LEU A 74 4.24 2.41 0.60
C LEU A 74 3.63 2.78 1.95
N ARG A 75 2.30 2.89 2.00
CA ARG A 75 1.57 3.32 3.19
C ARG A 75 0.97 2.12 3.90
N LEU A 76 1.40 1.90 5.14
CA LEU A 76 0.78 0.90 6.01
C LEU A 76 -0.61 1.40 6.42
N VAL A 77 -1.62 0.54 6.26
CA VAL A 77 -2.98 0.85 6.69
C VAL A 77 -3.17 0.25 8.07
N GLY A 78 -3.07 1.08 9.09
CA GLY A 78 -3.15 0.62 10.48
C GLY A 78 -2.78 1.70 11.46
N GLU A 79 -2.64 1.32 12.70
CA GLU A 79 -2.28 2.19 13.81
C GLU A 79 -1.01 1.68 14.47
N PRO A 80 0.01 2.51 14.70
CA PRO A 80 0.10 3.89 14.21
C PRO A 80 0.35 3.94 12.70
N PRO A 81 0.01 5.05 12.05
CA PRO A 81 0.27 5.18 10.61
C PRO A 81 1.77 5.18 10.34
N PHE A 82 2.16 4.58 9.23
CA PHE A 82 3.56 4.48 8.85
C PHE A 82 3.67 4.39 7.33
N ALA A 83 4.71 4.99 6.77
CA ALA A 83 4.94 4.91 5.33
C ALA A 83 6.43 4.91 5.03
N LEU A 84 6.80 4.26 3.92
CA LEU A 84 8.14 4.28 3.36
C LEU A 84 8.06 4.99 2.02
N PHE A 85 9.02 5.84 1.75
CA PHE A 85 9.04 6.68 0.56
C PHE A 85 10.30 6.41 -0.25
N GLU A 86 10.16 6.45 -1.59
CA GLU A 86 11.29 6.33 -2.49
C GLU A 86 11.11 7.26 -3.68
N LEU A 87 12.20 7.85 -4.15
CA LEU A 87 12.21 8.68 -5.33
C LEU A 87 13.07 7.99 -6.39
N PHE A 88 12.45 7.60 -7.50
CA PHE A 88 13.16 6.94 -8.60
C PHE A 88 13.60 7.97 -9.64
N GLU A 89 14.83 7.82 -10.11
CA GLU A 89 15.35 8.66 -11.17
C GLU A 89 14.70 8.31 -12.51
N ALA A 90 14.66 9.29 -13.42
CA ALA A 90 14.00 9.09 -14.71
C ALA A 90 14.61 7.97 -15.54
N ASP A 91 15.92 7.75 -15.40
CA ASP A 91 16.67 6.76 -16.18
C ASP A 91 16.83 5.40 -15.48
N GLU A 92 16.26 5.22 -14.30
CA GLU A 92 16.34 3.92 -13.64
C GLU A 92 15.48 2.90 -14.37
N GLU A 93 16.03 1.69 -14.54
CA GLU A 93 15.30 0.60 -15.17
C GLU A 93 14.17 0.13 -14.29
N GLU A 94 13.08 -0.30 -14.91
CA GLU A 94 11.92 -0.79 -14.17
C GLU A 94 12.26 -2.00 -13.30
N GLU A 95 13.14 -2.87 -13.79
CA GLU A 95 13.60 -4.03 -13.04
C GLU A 95 14.27 -3.62 -11.72
N ASP A 96 15.13 -2.60 -11.78
CA ASP A 96 15.80 -2.09 -10.58
C ASP A 96 14.82 -1.43 -9.63
N ARG A 97 13.84 -0.70 -10.18
CA ARG A 97 12.79 -0.08 -9.37
C ARG A 97 11.97 -1.13 -8.63
N GLU A 98 11.65 -2.22 -9.32
CA GLU A 98 10.87 -3.30 -8.70
C GLU A 98 11.64 -3.97 -7.57
N ASP A 99 12.95 -4.14 -7.72
CA ASP A 99 13.79 -4.69 -6.66
C ASP A 99 13.75 -3.81 -5.40
N VAL A 100 13.78 -2.48 -5.60
CA VAL A 100 13.69 -1.54 -4.48
C VAL A 100 12.30 -1.64 -3.82
N ARG A 101 11.23 -1.75 -4.61
CA ARG A 101 9.88 -1.87 -4.04
C ARG A 101 9.73 -3.15 -3.23
N ARG A 102 10.31 -4.26 -3.68
CA ARG A 102 10.31 -5.52 -2.92
C ARG A 102 11.05 -5.37 -1.60
N GLU A 103 12.17 -4.66 -1.62
CA GLU A 103 12.93 -4.40 -0.41
C GLU A 103 12.13 -3.54 0.57
N MET A 104 11.41 -2.55 0.06
CA MET A 104 10.55 -1.72 0.90
C MET A 104 9.43 -2.55 1.54
N GLU A 105 8.83 -3.46 0.79
CA GLU A 105 7.82 -4.36 1.34
C GLU A 105 8.40 -5.28 2.41
N ALA A 106 9.62 -5.77 2.20
CA ALA A 106 10.30 -6.61 3.19
C ALA A 106 10.56 -5.83 4.48
N ARG A 107 10.98 -4.58 4.35
CA ARG A 107 11.17 -3.71 5.52
C ARG A 107 9.86 -3.46 6.25
N LEU A 108 8.78 -3.26 5.53
CA LEU A 108 7.49 -3.04 6.17
C LEU A 108 7.01 -4.30 6.88
N ALA A 109 7.20 -5.46 6.27
CA ALA A 109 6.85 -6.74 6.89
C ALA A 109 7.62 -6.95 8.18
N GLU A 110 8.91 -6.62 8.17
CA GLU A 110 9.76 -6.72 9.34
C GLU A 110 9.30 -5.80 10.46
N ARG A 111 8.95 -4.57 10.12
CA ARG A 111 8.44 -3.61 11.09
C ARG A 111 7.11 -4.06 11.70
N VAL A 112 6.22 -4.57 10.88
CA VAL A 112 4.91 -5.06 11.36
C VAL A 112 5.10 -6.26 12.28
N GLY A 113 5.97 -7.19 11.89
CA GLY A 113 6.28 -8.35 12.73
C GLY A 113 6.91 -7.95 14.05
N ALA A 114 7.87 -7.03 14.03
CA ALA A 114 8.51 -6.53 15.24
C ALA A 114 7.52 -5.79 16.12
N GLY A 115 6.63 -4.99 15.51
CA GLY A 115 5.60 -4.29 16.25
C GLY A 115 4.59 -5.21 16.89
N GLY A 116 4.23 -6.29 16.18
CA GLY A 116 3.32 -7.29 16.70
C GLY A 116 3.93 -8.10 17.82
N ASP A 117 5.23 -8.39 17.69
CA ASP A 117 5.97 -9.15 18.70
C ASP A 117 6.40 -8.29 19.89
N GLY A 118 6.55 -7.00 19.63
CA GLY A 118 7.01 -6.08 20.67
C GLY A 118 6.11 -6.03 21.88
N GLY A 119 4.88 -6.42 21.73
CA GLY A 119 3.94 -6.50 22.83
C GLY A 119 3.95 -7.84 23.53
N GLY A 120 4.59 -8.79 22.91
CA GLY A 120 4.58 -10.15 23.43
C GLY A 120 5.82 -10.48 24.18
#